data_17bc53925c18c9ccd9979cdac3bda10e
#
_entry.id   17bc53925c18c9ccd9979cdac3bda10e
#
_cell.length_a   1.000
_cell.length_b   1.000
_cell.length_c   1.000
_cell.angle_alpha   90.00
_cell.angle_beta   90.00
_cell.angle_gamma   90.00
#
_symmetry.space_group_name_H-M   'P 1'
#
loop_
_entity.id
_entity.type
_entity.pdbx_description
1 polymer ?
#
loop_
_entity_poly.entity_id
_entity_poly.type
_entity_poly.pdbx_seq_one_letter_code
_entity_poly.pdbx_strand_id
1 'polypeptide(L)'
;NSRFTAGAMRIVYEGVDDLRRLMPDLSDQECADTDFGTYTQDNFYDDMARVTQYRADPDMVEILVTRSFETVNWMRTKGIRFAPIWGRQAFKIDGKFKFWGGLTVEAWGGGAGLCEAEFRAVEKAGAEIRYGARVISLVQDGPRVCGVVLRQGGYEETLHAKAVVLACGGFEANPEWRTRYLGPG
;
A
#
# COMPACT_ATOMS: atom_id res chain seq x y z
N ASN A 1 2.07 5.23 10.20
CA ASN A 1 0.70 4.69 10.17
C ASN A 1 0.65 3.28 9.60
N SER A 2 1.39 2.95 8.50
CA SER A 2 1.37 1.63 7.84
C SER A 2 1.57 0.45 8.79
N ARG A 3 2.43 0.58 9.80
CA ARG A 3 2.67 -0.45 10.82
C ARG A 3 1.41 -0.87 11.61
N PHE A 4 0.42 0.01 11.71
CA PHE A 4 -0.82 -0.24 12.48
C PHE A 4 -1.97 -0.75 11.62
N THR A 5 -1.73 -0.97 10.33
CA THR A 5 -2.74 -1.52 9.41
C THR A 5 -2.75 -3.06 9.48
N ALA A 6 -3.77 -3.65 8.87
CA ALA A 6 -3.80 -5.10 8.67
C ALA A 6 -2.80 -5.57 7.60
N GLY A 7 -2.20 -4.67 6.83
CA GLY A 7 -1.37 -5.03 5.67
C GLY A 7 -2.17 -5.58 4.49
N ALA A 8 -3.50 -5.43 4.51
CA ALA A 8 -4.38 -5.89 3.46
C ALA A 8 -4.22 -5.04 2.19
N MET A 9 -4.18 -5.69 1.04
CA MET A 9 -4.02 -5.05 -0.26
C MET A 9 -5.10 -5.54 -1.23
N ARG A 10 -5.78 -4.59 -1.85
CA ARG A 10 -6.75 -4.90 -2.91
C ARG A 10 -6.02 -4.91 -4.25
N ILE A 11 -6.21 -5.98 -4.99
CA ILE A 11 -5.56 -6.20 -6.30
C ILE A 11 -6.55 -6.84 -7.25
N VAL A 12 -6.36 -6.62 -8.54
CA VAL A 12 -7.03 -7.36 -9.60
C VAL A 12 -6.42 -8.76 -9.69
N TYR A 13 -7.27 -9.80 -9.77
CA TYR A 13 -6.85 -11.18 -10.03
C TYR A 13 -8.00 -11.98 -10.67
N GLU A 14 -7.65 -12.93 -11.54
CA GLU A 14 -8.61 -13.73 -12.30
C GLU A 14 -8.84 -15.13 -11.71
N GLY A 15 -8.22 -15.43 -10.57
CA GLY A 15 -8.40 -16.70 -9.87
C GLY A 15 -7.19 -17.13 -9.06
N VAL A 16 -7.22 -18.41 -8.66
CA VAL A 16 -6.20 -18.99 -7.76
C VAL A 16 -4.79 -19.00 -8.34
N ASP A 17 -4.66 -19.11 -9.65
CA ASP A 17 -3.34 -19.15 -10.29
C ASP A 17 -2.59 -17.82 -10.15
N ASP A 18 -3.30 -16.70 -10.26
CA ASP A 18 -2.71 -15.38 -9.98
C ASP A 18 -2.31 -15.27 -8.51
N LEU A 19 -3.16 -15.73 -7.60
CA LEU A 19 -2.86 -15.70 -6.18
C LEU A 19 -1.67 -16.60 -5.82
N ARG A 20 -1.50 -17.75 -6.46
CA ARG A 20 -0.30 -18.61 -6.29
C ARG A 20 0.99 -17.92 -6.77
N ARG A 21 0.91 -17.06 -7.79
CA ARG A 21 2.08 -16.25 -8.21
C ARG A 21 2.53 -15.27 -7.13
N LEU A 22 1.59 -14.73 -6.34
CA LEU A 22 1.89 -13.83 -5.22
C LEU A 22 2.25 -14.59 -3.94
N MET A 23 1.61 -15.73 -3.73
CA MET A 23 1.69 -16.55 -2.51
C MET A 23 2.11 -17.97 -2.87
N PRO A 24 3.38 -18.20 -3.23
CA PRO A 24 3.86 -19.52 -3.65
C PRO A 24 3.80 -20.58 -2.54
N ASP A 25 3.63 -20.14 -1.29
CA ASP A 25 3.46 -21.01 -0.13
C ASP A 25 2.01 -21.51 0.06
N LEU A 26 1.08 -21.04 -0.78
CA LEU A 26 -0.33 -21.45 -0.73
C LEU A 26 -0.44 -22.93 -1.08
N SER A 27 -0.84 -23.75 -0.13
CA SER A 27 -0.92 -25.19 -0.29
C SER A 27 -2.09 -25.63 -1.16
N ASP A 28 -1.99 -26.84 -1.73
CA ASP A 28 -3.09 -27.43 -2.49
C ASP A 28 -4.34 -27.65 -1.64
N GLN A 29 -4.18 -27.96 -0.34
CA GLN A 29 -5.30 -28.10 0.58
C GLN A 29 -6.01 -26.78 0.80
N GLU A 30 -5.28 -25.67 1.04
CA GLU A 30 -5.90 -24.34 1.17
C GLU A 30 -6.64 -23.94 -0.11
N CYS A 31 -6.10 -24.27 -1.27
CA CYS A 31 -6.77 -24.04 -2.56
C CYS A 31 -8.05 -24.90 -2.71
N ALA A 32 -8.03 -26.16 -2.26
CA ALA A 32 -9.20 -27.04 -2.32
C ALA A 32 -10.31 -26.58 -1.36
N ASP A 33 -9.94 -26.09 -0.18
CA ASP A 33 -10.87 -25.65 0.87
C ASP A 33 -11.38 -24.21 0.67
N THR A 34 -10.91 -23.51 -0.37
CA THR A 34 -11.21 -22.09 -0.58
C THR A 34 -11.74 -21.83 -1.98
N ASP A 35 -12.80 -21.04 -2.04
CA ASP A 35 -13.25 -20.38 -3.25
C ASP A 35 -12.72 -18.93 -3.23
N PHE A 36 -11.59 -18.71 -3.87
CA PHE A 36 -10.98 -17.37 -3.95
C PHE A 36 -11.72 -16.42 -4.87
N GLY A 37 -12.57 -16.96 -5.77
CA GLY A 37 -13.27 -16.16 -6.75
C GLY A 37 -12.31 -15.42 -7.70
N THR A 38 -12.81 -14.32 -8.22
CA THR A 38 -12.06 -13.34 -9.03
C THR A 38 -12.33 -11.93 -8.51
N TYR A 39 -11.44 -11.02 -8.79
CA TYR A 39 -11.68 -9.60 -8.61
C TYR A 39 -11.16 -8.86 -9.83
N THR A 40 -12.07 -8.62 -10.77
CA THR A 40 -11.74 -8.06 -12.08
C THR A 40 -11.45 -6.56 -12.01
N GLN A 41 -10.92 -6.00 -13.09
CA GLN A 41 -10.76 -4.54 -13.21
C GLN A 41 -12.10 -3.83 -13.06
N ASP A 42 -13.18 -4.35 -13.69
CA ASP A 42 -14.51 -3.75 -13.59
C ASP A 42 -15.00 -3.71 -12.14
N ASN A 43 -14.82 -4.80 -11.38
CA ASN A 43 -15.15 -4.80 -9.95
C ASN A 43 -14.38 -3.73 -9.18
N PHE A 44 -13.10 -3.53 -9.50
CA PHE A 44 -12.28 -2.55 -8.80
C PHE A 44 -12.68 -1.12 -9.20
N TYR A 45 -12.99 -0.87 -10.48
CA TYR A 45 -13.51 0.44 -10.92
C TYR A 45 -14.84 0.77 -10.23
N ASP A 46 -15.77 -0.17 -10.17
CA ASP A 46 -17.07 0.00 -9.50
C ASP A 46 -16.89 0.30 -8.00
N ASP A 47 -16.02 -0.42 -7.33
CA ASP A 47 -15.71 -0.18 -5.92
C ASP A 47 -15.08 1.21 -5.72
N MET A 48 -14.13 1.60 -6.57
CA MET A 48 -13.51 2.93 -6.51
C MET A 48 -14.53 4.03 -6.74
N ALA A 49 -15.37 3.91 -7.76
CA ALA A 49 -16.44 4.86 -8.05
C ALA A 49 -17.39 5.01 -6.85
N ARG A 50 -17.82 3.89 -6.28
CA ARG A 50 -18.75 3.86 -5.15
C ARG A 50 -18.17 4.50 -3.90
N VAL A 51 -16.95 4.10 -3.48
CA VAL A 51 -16.36 4.60 -2.21
C VAL A 51 -15.91 6.04 -2.29
N THR A 52 -15.53 6.53 -3.47
CA THR A 52 -15.12 7.91 -3.67
C THR A 52 -16.27 8.82 -4.10
N GLN A 53 -17.47 8.25 -4.30
CA GLN A 53 -18.63 8.98 -4.85
C GLN A 53 -18.31 9.68 -6.17
N TYR A 54 -17.55 8.99 -7.05
CA TYR A 54 -17.09 9.50 -8.35
C TYR A 54 -16.21 10.76 -8.27
N ARG A 55 -15.51 10.99 -7.14
CA ARG A 55 -14.67 12.18 -6.94
C ARG A 55 -13.17 11.89 -7.09
N ALA A 56 -12.78 10.63 -7.30
CA ALA A 56 -11.40 10.30 -7.55
C ALA A 56 -10.95 10.78 -8.93
N ASP A 57 -9.68 11.10 -9.05
CA ASP A 57 -9.04 11.39 -10.33
C ASP A 57 -9.05 10.11 -11.19
N PRO A 58 -9.69 10.13 -12.39
CA PRO A 58 -9.86 8.92 -13.21
C PRO A 58 -8.54 8.34 -13.70
N ASP A 59 -7.55 9.16 -14.04
CA ASP A 59 -6.24 8.70 -14.51
C ASP A 59 -5.49 7.97 -13.40
N MET A 60 -5.60 8.47 -12.17
CA MET A 60 -5.01 7.81 -10.99
C MET A 60 -5.73 6.50 -10.64
N VAL A 61 -7.06 6.45 -10.81
CA VAL A 61 -7.83 5.22 -10.62
C VAL A 61 -7.44 4.18 -11.67
N GLU A 62 -7.30 4.57 -12.93
CA GLU A 62 -6.84 3.67 -14.00
C GLU A 62 -5.47 3.06 -13.68
N ILE A 63 -4.50 3.88 -13.27
CA ILE A 63 -3.17 3.39 -12.87
C ILE A 63 -3.27 2.42 -11.68
N LEU A 64 -4.05 2.77 -10.65
CA LEU A 64 -4.26 1.92 -9.48
C LEU A 64 -4.82 0.56 -9.88
N VAL A 65 -5.90 0.54 -10.64
CA VAL A 65 -6.61 -0.70 -11.02
C VAL A 65 -5.72 -1.56 -11.92
N THR A 66 -5.22 -0.99 -13.02
CA THR A 66 -4.48 -1.74 -14.04
C THR A 66 -3.12 -2.21 -13.58
N ARG A 67 -2.49 -1.54 -12.61
CA ARG A 67 -1.15 -1.86 -12.09
C ARG A 67 -1.16 -2.59 -10.75
N SER A 68 -2.32 -2.80 -10.13
CA SER A 68 -2.43 -3.33 -8.77
C SER A 68 -1.72 -4.67 -8.59
N PHE A 69 -1.99 -5.66 -9.44
CA PHE A 69 -1.38 -6.98 -9.38
C PHE A 69 0.14 -6.92 -9.58
N GLU A 70 0.59 -6.26 -10.64
CA GLU A 70 2.02 -6.18 -10.98
C GLU A 70 2.81 -5.43 -9.91
N THR A 71 2.22 -4.41 -9.29
CA THR A 71 2.85 -3.69 -8.18
C THR A 71 3.06 -4.59 -6.97
N VAL A 72 2.04 -5.36 -6.56
CA VAL A 72 2.17 -6.29 -5.42
C VAL A 72 3.11 -7.45 -5.77
N ASN A 73 3.08 -7.94 -7.00
CA ASN A 73 4.05 -8.94 -7.46
C ASN A 73 5.50 -8.39 -7.44
N TRP A 74 5.70 -7.14 -7.85
CA TRP A 74 7.00 -6.47 -7.71
C TRP A 74 7.44 -6.38 -6.24
N MET A 75 6.56 -6.01 -5.31
CA MET A 75 6.84 -6.00 -3.87
C MET A 75 7.30 -7.38 -3.38
N ARG A 76 6.66 -8.46 -3.86
CA ARG A 76 7.09 -9.83 -3.58
C ARG A 76 8.54 -10.07 -4.02
N THR A 77 8.94 -9.59 -5.19
CA THR A 77 10.33 -9.72 -5.67
C THR A 77 11.35 -8.97 -4.81
N LYS A 78 10.86 -7.98 -4.02
CA LYS A 78 11.69 -7.24 -3.05
C LYS A 78 11.75 -7.91 -1.66
N GLY A 79 11.09 -9.05 -1.51
CA GLY A 79 11.13 -9.85 -0.28
C GLY A 79 9.93 -9.65 0.66
N ILE A 80 8.90 -8.92 0.23
CA ILE A 80 7.64 -8.88 0.96
C ILE A 80 6.90 -10.19 0.73
N ARG A 81 6.54 -10.89 1.80
CA ARG A 81 5.74 -12.12 1.75
C ARG A 81 4.27 -11.78 1.91
N PHE A 82 3.42 -12.47 1.15
CA PHE A 82 1.97 -12.31 1.21
C PHE A 82 1.30 -13.60 1.67
N ALA A 83 0.09 -13.47 2.20
CA ALA A 83 -0.78 -14.57 2.60
C ALA A 83 -2.25 -14.19 2.37
N PRO A 84 -3.16 -15.17 2.31
CA PRO A 84 -4.59 -14.86 2.34
C PRO A 84 -4.99 -14.26 3.69
N ILE A 85 -5.85 -13.25 3.66
CA ILE A 85 -6.29 -12.54 4.87
C ILE A 85 -7.37 -13.34 5.65
N TRP A 86 -7.01 -14.50 6.16
CA TRP A 86 -7.92 -15.43 6.84
C TRP A 86 -8.63 -14.81 8.04
N GLY A 87 -7.91 -14.08 8.86
CA GLY A 87 -8.40 -13.61 10.16
C GLY A 87 -9.45 -12.50 10.10
N ARG A 88 -9.60 -11.82 8.96
CA ARG A 88 -10.46 -10.62 8.87
C ARG A 88 -11.49 -10.67 7.77
N GLN A 89 -11.19 -11.33 6.66
CA GLN A 89 -12.01 -11.24 5.45
C GLN A 89 -12.57 -12.60 5.02
N ALA A 90 -12.06 -13.70 5.59
CA ALA A 90 -12.56 -15.03 5.27
C ALA A 90 -13.81 -15.38 6.06
N PHE A 91 -14.76 -16.03 5.39
CA PHE A 91 -15.96 -16.61 5.98
C PHE A 91 -16.27 -17.94 5.31
N LYS A 92 -17.02 -18.84 5.95
CA LYS A 92 -17.37 -20.14 5.38
C LYS A 92 -18.80 -20.16 4.84
N ILE A 93 -18.92 -20.63 3.59
CA ILE A 93 -20.21 -20.99 2.96
C ILE A 93 -20.05 -22.37 2.34
N ASP A 94 -20.98 -23.28 2.64
CA ASP A 94 -21.02 -24.66 2.10
C ASP A 94 -19.67 -25.39 2.26
N GLY A 95 -19.03 -25.21 3.41
CA GLY A 95 -17.77 -25.86 3.75
C GLY A 95 -16.51 -25.22 3.17
N LYS A 96 -16.63 -24.27 2.25
CA LYS A 96 -15.49 -23.55 1.64
C LYS A 96 -15.31 -22.17 2.24
N PHE A 97 -14.06 -21.75 2.36
CA PHE A 97 -13.74 -20.36 2.67
C PHE A 97 -13.99 -19.46 1.45
N LYS A 98 -14.50 -18.27 1.70
CA LYS A 98 -14.66 -17.18 0.73
C LYS A 98 -14.16 -15.88 1.32
N PHE A 99 -13.90 -14.89 0.46
CA PHE A 99 -13.40 -13.58 0.87
C PHE A 99 -14.34 -12.45 0.45
N TRP A 100 -14.46 -11.43 1.30
CA TRP A 100 -15.29 -10.28 1.02
C TRP A 100 -14.68 -9.39 -0.07
N GLY A 101 -15.45 -9.13 -1.13
CA GLY A 101 -15.21 -8.05 -2.09
C GLY A 101 -13.78 -7.98 -2.65
N GLY A 102 -13.19 -9.12 -3.02
CA GLY A 102 -11.85 -9.15 -3.62
C GLY A 102 -10.70 -8.77 -2.69
N LEU A 103 -10.95 -8.57 -1.39
CA LEU A 103 -9.89 -8.31 -0.42
C LEU A 103 -9.34 -9.63 0.12
N THR A 104 -8.44 -10.24 -0.63
CA THR A 104 -7.95 -11.60 -0.41
C THR A 104 -6.53 -11.65 0.15
N VAL A 105 -5.71 -10.62 -0.12
CA VAL A 105 -4.28 -10.61 0.12
C VAL A 105 -3.91 -9.67 1.26
N GLU A 106 -3.05 -10.13 2.17
CA GLU A 106 -2.37 -9.31 3.17
C GLU A 106 -0.87 -9.57 3.17
N ALA A 107 -0.10 -8.57 3.61
CA ALA A 107 1.32 -8.79 3.90
C ALA A 107 1.45 -9.68 5.14
N TRP A 108 2.35 -10.67 5.10
CA TRP A 108 2.65 -11.55 6.23
C TRP A 108 3.07 -10.75 7.46
N GLY A 109 2.36 -10.95 8.58
CA GLY A 109 2.56 -10.17 9.80
C GLY A 109 1.87 -8.81 9.80
N GLY A 110 0.92 -8.60 8.86
CA GLY A 110 0.14 -7.37 8.77
C GLY A 110 1.00 -6.16 8.42
N GLY A 111 0.56 -4.97 8.84
CA GLY A 111 1.30 -3.73 8.61
C GLY A 111 2.68 -3.69 9.27
N ALA A 112 2.86 -4.36 10.41
CA ALA A 112 4.17 -4.47 11.05
C ALA A 112 5.14 -5.28 10.19
N GLY A 113 4.71 -6.46 9.72
CA GLY A 113 5.52 -7.31 8.84
C GLY A 113 5.81 -6.65 7.50
N LEU A 114 4.84 -5.92 6.94
CA LEU A 114 5.04 -5.12 5.73
C LEU A 114 6.18 -4.11 5.92
N CYS A 115 6.10 -3.26 6.95
CA CYS A 115 7.13 -2.25 7.21
C CYS A 115 8.51 -2.88 7.45
N GLU A 116 8.59 -3.97 8.21
CA GLU A 116 9.85 -4.65 8.44
C GLU A 116 10.47 -5.23 7.16
N ALA A 117 9.65 -5.79 6.27
CA ALA A 117 10.11 -6.29 4.99
C ALA A 117 10.57 -5.16 4.05
N GLU A 118 9.84 -4.04 4.03
CA GLU A 118 10.21 -2.85 3.26
C GLU A 118 11.54 -2.25 3.77
N PHE A 119 11.71 -2.10 5.07
CA PHE A 119 12.99 -1.61 5.63
C PHE A 119 14.16 -2.52 5.27
N ARG A 120 14.00 -3.84 5.39
CA ARG A 120 15.04 -4.78 4.93
C ARG A 120 15.35 -4.64 3.44
N ALA A 121 14.33 -4.42 2.60
CA ALA A 121 14.53 -4.23 1.18
C ALA A 121 15.30 -2.93 0.87
N VAL A 122 14.99 -1.84 1.57
CA VAL A 122 15.68 -0.55 1.44
C VAL A 122 17.15 -0.65 1.89
N GLU A 123 17.40 -1.27 3.04
CA GLU A 123 18.76 -1.51 3.57
C GLU A 123 19.58 -2.38 2.61
N LYS A 124 18.98 -3.46 2.09
CA LYS A 124 19.63 -4.34 1.10
C LYS A 124 19.96 -3.59 -0.20
N ALA A 125 19.15 -2.60 -0.57
CA ALA A 125 19.41 -1.74 -1.72
C ALA A 125 20.51 -0.69 -1.46
N GLY A 126 21.04 -0.60 -0.23
CA GLY A 126 22.08 0.36 0.16
C GLY A 126 21.57 1.78 0.35
N ALA A 127 20.27 1.97 0.52
CA ALA A 127 19.71 3.28 0.81
C ALA A 127 19.86 3.63 2.30
N GLU A 128 20.15 4.91 2.58
CA GLU A 128 20.26 5.42 3.94
C GLU A 128 18.86 5.76 4.50
N ILE A 129 18.57 5.31 5.72
CA ILE A 129 17.36 5.66 6.45
C ILE A 129 17.74 6.55 7.62
N ARG A 130 17.23 7.78 7.65
CA ARG A 130 17.45 8.74 8.73
C ARG A 130 16.21 8.89 9.59
N TYR A 131 16.31 8.44 10.84
CA TYR A 131 15.25 8.58 11.84
C TYR A 131 15.37 9.89 12.61
N GLY A 132 14.23 10.44 13.05
CA GLY A 132 14.20 11.71 13.77
C GLY A 132 14.59 12.92 12.90
N ALA A 133 14.68 12.76 11.60
CA ALA A 133 14.98 13.80 10.63
C ALA A 133 13.68 14.36 10.05
N ARG A 134 13.30 15.55 10.50
CA ARG A 134 12.09 16.24 10.03
C ARG A 134 12.40 17.11 8.84
N VAL A 135 11.85 16.80 7.68
CA VAL A 135 11.86 17.71 6.52
C VAL A 135 10.97 18.91 6.80
N ILE A 136 11.51 20.11 6.66
CA ILE A 136 10.83 21.38 6.97
C ILE A 136 10.56 22.24 5.74
N SER A 137 11.37 22.10 4.67
CA SER A 137 11.13 22.79 3.41
C SER A 137 11.79 22.08 2.23
N LEU A 138 11.37 22.43 1.03
CA LEU A 138 12.03 22.05 -0.22
C LEU A 138 13.09 23.11 -0.59
N VAL A 139 14.20 22.65 -1.15
CA VAL A 139 15.18 23.53 -1.78
C VAL A 139 14.83 23.63 -3.26
N GLN A 140 14.66 24.85 -3.76
CA GLN A 140 14.25 25.12 -5.13
C GLN A 140 15.26 26.02 -5.85
N ASP A 141 15.45 25.74 -7.12
CA ASP A 141 16.18 26.59 -8.07
C ASP A 141 15.21 26.88 -9.24
N GLY A 142 14.58 28.04 -9.22
CA GLY A 142 13.44 28.33 -10.09
C GLY A 142 12.31 27.34 -9.87
N PRO A 143 11.78 26.73 -10.94
CA PRO A 143 10.71 25.71 -10.82
C PRO A 143 11.21 24.31 -10.41
N ARG A 144 12.52 24.11 -10.31
CA ARG A 144 13.12 22.81 -10.04
C ARG A 144 13.32 22.60 -8.54
N VAL A 145 12.84 21.47 -8.02
CA VAL A 145 13.19 20.98 -6.69
C VAL A 145 14.56 20.28 -6.77
N CYS A 146 15.53 20.75 -5.98
CA CYS A 146 16.90 20.24 -5.97
C CYS A 146 17.38 19.74 -4.60
N GLY A 147 16.47 19.62 -3.63
CA GLY A 147 16.80 19.10 -2.31
C GLY A 147 15.73 19.38 -1.27
N VAL A 148 16.12 19.15 -0.03
CA VAL A 148 15.28 19.39 1.16
C VAL A 148 16.11 20.04 2.27
N VAL A 149 15.46 20.85 3.11
CA VAL A 149 16.00 21.24 4.40
C VAL A 149 15.38 20.33 5.46
N LEU A 150 16.21 19.70 6.25
CA LEU A 150 15.78 18.86 7.37
C LEU A 150 16.27 19.40 8.71
N ARG A 151 15.56 19.07 9.77
CA ARG A 151 15.95 19.33 11.16
C ARG A 151 16.14 18.01 11.88
N GLN A 152 17.31 17.80 12.47
CA GLN A 152 17.64 16.62 13.26
C GLN A 152 18.51 17.05 14.45
N GLY A 153 18.15 16.56 15.66
CA GLY A 153 18.92 16.90 16.88
C GLY A 153 19.03 18.40 17.21
N GLY A 154 18.07 19.22 16.74
CA GLY A 154 18.08 20.68 16.93
C GLY A 154 18.82 21.45 15.84
N TYR A 155 19.51 20.82 14.94
CA TYR A 155 20.28 21.44 13.85
C TYR A 155 19.54 21.30 12.51
N GLU A 156 19.71 22.30 11.66
CA GLU A 156 19.19 22.26 10.29
C GLU A 156 20.32 21.89 9.31
N GLU A 157 19.98 21.04 8.38
CA GLU A 157 20.87 20.56 7.33
C GLU A 157 20.17 20.67 5.97
N THR A 158 20.89 21.08 4.95
CA THR A 158 20.41 21.04 3.57
C THR A 158 20.97 19.82 2.86
N LEU A 159 20.07 18.96 2.36
CA LEU A 159 20.43 17.83 1.50
C LEU A 159 20.05 18.13 0.06
N HIS A 160 21.03 18.08 -0.83
CA HIS A 160 20.79 18.19 -2.27
C HIS A 160 20.48 16.84 -2.87
N ALA A 161 19.52 16.79 -3.80
CA ALA A 161 19.10 15.58 -4.50
C ALA A 161 18.72 15.90 -5.96
N LYS A 162 18.87 14.89 -6.82
CA LYS A 162 18.43 14.97 -8.22
C LYS A 162 16.91 14.98 -8.37
N ALA A 163 16.22 14.32 -7.43
CA ALA A 163 14.78 14.26 -7.32
C ALA A 163 14.36 14.10 -5.86
N VAL A 164 13.16 14.57 -5.52
CA VAL A 164 12.55 14.43 -4.19
C VAL A 164 11.18 13.79 -4.35
N VAL A 165 10.94 12.70 -3.63
CA VAL A 165 9.64 12.05 -3.56
C VAL A 165 8.97 12.41 -2.23
N LEU A 166 7.82 13.06 -2.28
CA LEU A 166 7.00 13.35 -1.11
C LEU A 166 6.09 12.16 -0.80
N ALA A 167 6.48 11.36 0.18
CA ALA A 167 5.73 10.18 0.63
C ALA A 167 5.30 10.29 2.10
N CYS A 168 5.03 11.52 2.55
CA CYS A 168 4.75 11.86 3.95
C CYS A 168 3.30 11.59 4.40
N GLY A 169 2.47 11.02 3.52
CA GLY A 169 1.05 10.80 3.79
C GLY A 169 0.23 12.08 3.77
N GLY A 170 -0.93 12.05 4.40
CA GLY A 170 -1.87 13.16 4.46
C GLY A 170 -1.94 13.82 5.83
N PHE A 171 -3.02 14.57 6.05
CA PHE A 171 -3.23 15.33 7.27
C PHE A 171 -4.39 14.79 8.14
N GLU A 172 -4.72 13.51 8.00
CA GLU A 172 -5.88 12.87 8.66
C GLU A 172 -5.79 12.95 10.18
N ALA A 173 -4.58 13.01 10.74
CA ALA A 173 -4.35 13.13 12.17
C ALA A 173 -4.37 14.58 12.67
N ASN A 174 -4.49 15.58 11.81
CA ASN A 174 -4.52 16.99 12.17
C ASN A 174 -5.95 17.53 12.19
N PRO A 175 -6.57 17.75 13.38
CA PRO A 175 -7.97 18.19 13.46
C PRO A 175 -8.22 19.56 12.81
N GLU A 176 -7.26 20.50 12.95
CA GLU A 176 -7.37 21.84 12.36
C GLU A 176 -7.44 21.77 10.82
N TRP A 177 -6.50 21.03 10.20
CA TRP A 177 -6.46 20.89 8.76
C TRP A 177 -7.66 20.11 8.23
N ARG A 178 -8.10 19.06 8.95
CA ARG A 178 -9.34 18.35 8.59
C ARG A 178 -10.52 19.29 8.55
N THR A 179 -10.74 20.07 9.60
CA THR A 179 -11.85 21.02 9.68
C THR A 179 -11.75 22.08 8.59
N ARG A 180 -10.54 22.58 8.33
CA ARG A 180 -10.30 23.64 7.34
C ARG A 180 -10.53 23.18 5.90
N TYR A 181 -10.13 21.96 5.55
CA TYR A 181 -10.11 21.49 4.16
C TYR A 181 -11.20 20.46 3.85
N LEU A 182 -11.69 19.71 4.83
CA LEU A 182 -12.73 18.71 4.65
C LEU A 182 -14.09 19.14 5.22
N GLY A 183 -14.13 20.24 5.96
CA GLY A 183 -15.32 20.72 6.64
C GLY A 183 -15.47 20.21 8.07
N PRO A 184 -16.46 20.75 8.83
CA PRO A 184 -16.74 20.29 10.19
C PRO A 184 -17.24 18.84 10.14
N GLY A 185 -16.55 17.94 10.84
CA GLY A 185 -16.88 16.54 10.96
C GLY A 185 -16.97 16.10 12.40
#